data_bac98bd8dd892db4cd3470ec9d2c7a09
#
_entry.id   bac98bd8dd892db4cd3470ec9d2c7a09
#
_cell.length_a   1.000
_cell.length_b   1.000
_cell.length_c   1.000
_cell.angle_alpha   90.00
_cell.angle_beta   90.00
_cell.angle_gamma   90.00
#
_symmetry.space_group_name_H-M   'P 1'
#
loop_
_entity.id
_entity.type
_entity.pdbx_description
1 polymer ?
#
loop_
_entity_poly.entity_id
_entity_poly.type
_entity_poly.pdbx_seq_one_letter_code
_entity_poly.pdbx_strand_id
1 'polypeptide(L)'
;MRKPIGAAGLLLIKNFEGCRLKAYKPVATEKYWTIGWGHYGPDVAEGQTITQTEADALLVADCQRFADAVDDPANCPLTAQLNANQRDALISFTFNCGAGCLRTLCRGRSLPQICEAMIRYNLSGGKPLAGLTRRRKAEQTLFNTPIEEDDMDIEKLTDEQLIRLAEKMQAALVKRPISATLAAEVDEAVALGITDGSGPNKFCTRAQCAAMIVRAVNRT
;
A
#
# COMPACT_ATOMS: atom_id res chain seq x y z
N MET A 1 -16.13 2.20 12.07
CA MET A 1 -15.05 3.10 11.59
C MET A 1 -15.07 3.13 10.08
N ARG A 2 -14.84 4.30 9.43
CA ARG A 2 -14.68 4.38 7.98
C ARG A 2 -13.38 3.69 7.58
N LYS A 3 -13.44 2.79 6.61
CA LYS A 3 -12.25 2.08 6.13
C LYS A 3 -11.58 2.92 5.02
N PRO A 4 -10.33 3.37 5.19
CA PRO A 4 -9.62 4.11 4.14
C PRO A 4 -9.32 3.20 2.94
N ILE A 5 -8.82 3.79 1.86
CA ILE A 5 -8.26 3.05 0.73
C ILE A 5 -7.01 2.28 1.18
N GLY A 6 -6.81 1.09 0.65
CA GLY A 6 -5.64 0.27 0.93
C GLY A 6 -4.38 0.71 0.17
N ALA A 7 -3.23 0.13 0.54
CA ALA A 7 -1.93 0.45 -0.07
C ALA A 7 -1.91 0.18 -1.59
N ALA A 8 -2.56 -0.91 -2.04
CA ALA A 8 -2.62 -1.28 -3.45
C ALA A 8 -3.39 -0.24 -4.28
N GLY A 9 -4.52 0.25 -3.77
CA GLY A 9 -5.31 1.30 -4.41
C GLY A 9 -4.58 2.64 -4.45
N LEU A 10 -3.90 3.02 -3.36
CA LEU A 10 -3.07 4.24 -3.32
C LEU A 10 -1.92 4.18 -4.34
N LEU A 11 -1.21 3.06 -4.42
CA LEU A 11 -0.13 2.86 -5.39
C LEU A 11 -0.67 2.95 -6.82
N LEU A 12 -1.82 2.34 -7.08
CA LEU A 12 -2.47 2.41 -8.39
C LEU A 12 -2.79 3.86 -8.78
N ILE A 13 -3.41 4.64 -7.89
CA ILE A 13 -3.70 6.06 -8.17
C ILE A 13 -2.41 6.83 -8.43
N LYS A 14 -1.40 6.71 -7.57
CA LYS A 14 -0.11 7.40 -7.72
C LYS A 14 0.59 7.11 -9.06
N ASN A 15 0.44 5.91 -9.62
CA ASN A 15 1.02 5.53 -10.91
C ASN A 15 0.40 6.27 -12.11
N PHE A 16 -0.79 6.84 -11.94
CA PHE A 16 -1.49 7.59 -13.00
C PHE A 16 -1.60 9.09 -12.74
N GLU A 17 -1.36 9.54 -11.51
CA GLU A 17 -1.38 10.95 -11.15
C GLU A 17 0.05 11.49 -10.99
N GLY A 18 0.25 12.71 -11.41
CA GLY A 18 1.51 13.42 -11.16
C GLY A 18 1.51 14.02 -9.75
N CYS A 19 2.63 13.93 -9.02
CA CYS A 19 2.81 14.62 -7.75
C CYS A 19 3.57 15.93 -7.92
N ARG A 20 3.03 17.03 -7.40
CA ARG A 20 3.72 18.32 -7.35
C ARG A 20 3.76 18.82 -5.91
N LEU A 21 4.96 18.90 -5.34
CA LEU A 21 5.18 19.32 -3.95
C LEU A 21 5.10 20.85 -3.77
N LYS A 22 5.03 21.61 -4.84
CA LYS A 22 4.78 23.05 -4.84
C LYS A 22 3.43 23.35 -5.45
N ALA A 23 2.67 24.23 -4.80
CA ALA A 23 1.35 24.66 -5.27
C ALA A 23 1.41 25.23 -6.68
N TYR A 24 0.43 24.87 -7.52
CA TYR A 24 0.31 25.31 -8.90
C TYR A 24 -1.16 25.50 -9.29
N LYS A 25 -1.40 26.20 -10.37
CA LYS A 25 -2.70 26.27 -11.03
C LYS A 25 -2.59 25.62 -12.40
N PRO A 26 -3.31 24.52 -12.68
CA PRO A 26 -3.37 23.92 -14.02
C PRO A 26 -3.87 24.90 -15.06
N VAL A 27 -4.88 25.70 -14.71
CA VAL A 27 -5.40 26.79 -15.52
C VAL A 27 -5.44 28.06 -14.68
N ALA A 28 -4.99 29.18 -15.24
CA ALA A 28 -4.87 30.46 -14.52
C ALA A 28 -6.20 30.97 -13.94
N THR A 29 -7.32 30.56 -14.52
CA THR A 29 -8.67 30.94 -14.09
C THR A 29 -9.23 30.11 -12.93
N GLU A 30 -8.50 29.08 -12.47
CA GLU A 30 -8.96 28.28 -11.33
C GLU A 30 -9.02 29.10 -10.05
N LYS A 31 -10.09 28.86 -9.27
CA LYS A 31 -10.34 29.58 -8.03
C LYS A 31 -9.28 29.28 -6.97
N TYR A 32 -8.91 28.01 -6.83
CA TYR A 32 -7.98 27.53 -5.80
C TYR A 32 -6.69 27.00 -6.41
N TRP A 33 -5.68 26.80 -5.59
CA TRP A 33 -4.43 26.19 -5.94
C TRP A 33 -4.52 24.66 -5.81
N THR A 34 -3.66 23.97 -6.53
CA THR A 34 -3.52 22.52 -6.50
C THR A 34 -2.14 22.15 -5.96
N ILE A 35 -2.03 21.08 -5.14
CA ILE A 35 -0.78 20.60 -4.60
C ILE A 35 -0.79 19.07 -4.45
N GLY A 36 0.36 18.45 -4.27
CA GLY A 36 0.49 17.00 -4.07
C GLY A 36 0.02 16.19 -5.28
N TRP A 37 -0.82 15.23 -5.04
CA TRP A 37 -1.40 14.29 -6.02
C TRP A 37 -2.71 14.82 -6.66
N GLY A 38 -2.84 16.14 -6.73
CA GLY A 38 -4.04 16.77 -7.27
C GLY A 38 -5.00 17.29 -6.19
N HIS A 39 -4.56 17.45 -4.97
CA HIS A 39 -5.33 18.09 -3.91
C HIS A 39 -5.64 19.55 -4.28
N TYR A 40 -6.92 19.90 -4.39
CA TYR A 40 -7.41 21.19 -4.83
C TYR A 40 -8.40 21.73 -3.79
N GLY A 41 -8.11 22.90 -3.23
CA GLY A 41 -8.98 23.46 -2.19
C GLY A 41 -8.60 24.86 -1.72
N PRO A 42 -9.44 25.46 -0.89
CA PRO A 42 -9.20 26.76 -0.28
C PRO A 42 -8.07 26.75 0.77
N ASP A 43 -7.65 25.59 1.17
CA ASP A 43 -6.56 25.32 2.12
C ASP A 43 -5.18 25.26 1.45
N VAL A 44 -5.11 25.38 0.11
CA VAL A 44 -3.85 25.45 -0.64
C VAL A 44 -3.57 26.90 -1.00
N ALA A 45 -2.46 27.44 -0.48
CA ALA A 45 -2.00 28.81 -0.70
C ALA A 45 -1.01 28.91 -1.86
N GLU A 46 -0.93 30.10 -2.46
CA GLU A 46 0.10 30.42 -3.45
C GLU A 46 1.50 30.25 -2.86
N GLY A 47 2.39 29.58 -3.62
CA GLY A 47 3.77 29.36 -3.19
C GLY A 47 3.96 28.30 -2.10
N GLN A 48 2.87 27.71 -1.59
CA GLN A 48 2.94 26.62 -0.61
C GLN A 48 3.76 25.45 -1.13
N THR A 49 4.56 24.88 -0.24
CA THR A 49 5.33 23.65 -0.48
C THR A 49 5.03 22.64 0.62
N ILE A 50 4.98 21.37 0.24
CA ILE A 50 4.76 20.24 1.15
C ILE A 50 5.81 19.17 0.92
N THR A 51 5.98 18.31 1.91
CA THR A 51 6.79 17.10 1.80
C THR A 51 6.04 15.99 1.06
N GLN A 52 6.75 14.96 0.62
CA GLN A 52 6.11 13.77 0.01
C GLN A 52 5.15 13.08 0.99
N THR A 53 5.52 13.02 2.28
CA THR A 53 4.67 12.43 3.32
C THR A 53 3.35 13.20 3.48
N GLU A 54 3.40 14.53 3.46
CA GLU A 54 2.19 15.36 3.51
C GLU A 54 1.34 15.20 2.25
N ALA A 55 1.96 15.13 1.06
CA ALA A 55 1.24 14.86 -0.18
C ALA A 55 0.52 13.50 -0.13
N ASP A 56 1.17 12.48 0.42
CA ASP A 56 0.61 11.14 0.57
C ASP A 56 -0.56 11.13 1.58
N ALA A 57 -0.44 11.86 2.67
CA ALA A 57 -1.51 12.03 3.66
C ALA A 57 -2.74 12.75 3.06
N LEU A 58 -2.52 13.81 2.27
CA LEU A 58 -3.58 14.50 1.54
C LEU A 58 -4.30 13.56 0.57
N LEU A 59 -3.56 12.73 -0.18
CA LEU A 59 -4.18 11.76 -1.10
C LEU A 59 -5.07 10.76 -0.36
N VAL A 60 -4.63 10.25 0.80
CA VAL A 60 -5.46 9.35 1.62
C VAL A 60 -6.75 10.03 2.06
N ALA A 61 -6.66 11.29 2.52
CA ALA A 61 -7.82 12.07 2.93
C ALA A 61 -8.77 12.34 1.75
N ASP A 62 -8.24 12.72 0.58
CA ASP A 62 -9.03 12.96 -0.62
C ASP A 62 -9.72 11.71 -1.14
N CYS A 63 -9.07 10.55 -0.99
CA CYS A 63 -9.64 9.26 -1.39
C CYS A 63 -10.83 8.84 -0.51
N GLN A 64 -10.99 9.39 0.70
CA GLN A 64 -12.05 8.94 1.61
C GLN A 64 -13.44 9.12 1.01
N ARG A 65 -13.72 10.22 0.32
CA ARG A 65 -15.01 10.45 -0.35
C ARG A 65 -15.32 9.42 -1.43
N PHE A 66 -14.30 8.89 -2.09
CA PHE A 66 -14.46 7.87 -3.13
C PHE A 66 -14.59 6.48 -2.50
N ALA A 67 -13.91 6.23 -1.38
CA ALA A 67 -14.10 5.04 -0.56
C ALA A 67 -15.54 4.97 -0.02
N ASP A 68 -16.02 6.06 0.56
CA ASP A 68 -17.41 6.18 1.04
C ASP A 68 -18.42 5.92 -0.11
N ALA A 69 -18.14 6.40 -1.32
CA ALA A 69 -18.99 6.15 -2.48
C ALA A 69 -19.02 4.68 -2.92
N VAL A 70 -17.88 3.97 -2.82
CA VAL A 70 -17.80 2.51 -3.11
C VAL A 70 -18.49 1.70 -2.00
N ASP A 71 -18.37 2.14 -0.76
CA ASP A 71 -18.98 1.46 0.39
C ASP A 71 -20.51 1.69 0.49
N ASP A 72 -21.06 2.64 -0.28
CA ASP A 72 -22.49 2.91 -0.35
C ASP A 72 -23.20 1.90 -1.29
N PRO A 73 -24.11 1.05 -0.76
CA PRO A 73 -24.88 0.10 -1.57
C PRO A 73 -25.72 0.76 -2.68
N ALA A 74 -26.08 2.04 -2.54
CA ALA A 74 -26.78 2.79 -3.57
C ALA A 74 -25.92 3.01 -4.83
N ASN A 75 -24.61 3.04 -4.69
CA ASN A 75 -23.65 3.15 -5.78
C ASN A 75 -23.09 1.80 -6.22
N CYS A 76 -22.76 0.94 -5.24
CA CYS A 76 -22.19 -0.39 -5.45
C CYS A 76 -23.01 -1.45 -4.67
N PRO A 77 -24.07 -2.04 -5.27
CA PRO A 77 -24.91 -3.01 -4.57
C PRO A 77 -24.18 -4.24 -4.02
N LEU A 78 -23.01 -4.56 -4.59
CA LEU A 78 -22.18 -5.69 -4.16
C LEU A 78 -21.05 -5.30 -3.20
N THR A 79 -21.09 -4.11 -2.61
CA THR A 79 -19.98 -3.60 -1.77
C THR A 79 -19.62 -4.56 -0.63
N ALA A 80 -20.59 -5.24 -0.02
CA ALA A 80 -20.35 -6.21 1.05
C ALA A 80 -19.65 -7.50 0.58
N GLN A 81 -19.58 -7.75 -0.72
CA GLN A 81 -18.94 -8.91 -1.33
C GLN A 81 -17.54 -8.61 -1.87
N LEU A 82 -17.15 -7.33 -1.88
CA LEU A 82 -15.85 -6.92 -2.40
C LEU A 82 -14.72 -7.35 -1.45
N ASN A 83 -13.73 -7.99 -2.00
CA ASN A 83 -12.47 -8.13 -1.31
C ASN A 83 -11.67 -6.81 -1.31
N ALA A 84 -10.55 -6.71 -0.58
CA ALA A 84 -9.79 -5.48 -0.45
C ALA A 84 -9.27 -4.96 -1.80
N ASN A 85 -8.75 -5.85 -2.67
CA ASN A 85 -8.24 -5.48 -3.98
C ASN A 85 -9.35 -5.00 -4.92
N GLN A 86 -10.51 -5.64 -4.89
CA GLN A 86 -11.68 -5.24 -5.66
C GLN A 86 -12.20 -3.88 -5.23
N ARG A 87 -12.28 -3.65 -3.90
CA ARG A 87 -12.67 -2.36 -3.34
C ARG A 87 -11.68 -1.26 -3.75
N ASP A 88 -10.38 -1.49 -3.62
CA ASP A 88 -9.33 -0.54 -3.98
C ASP A 88 -9.35 -0.20 -5.48
N ALA A 89 -9.56 -1.18 -6.34
CA ALA A 89 -9.70 -0.97 -7.78
C ALA A 89 -10.93 -0.08 -8.11
N LEU A 90 -12.07 -0.31 -7.43
CA LEU A 90 -13.25 0.52 -7.60
C LEU A 90 -13.06 1.93 -7.02
N ILE A 91 -12.29 2.11 -5.95
CA ILE A 91 -11.93 3.43 -5.43
C ILE A 91 -11.09 4.19 -6.47
N SER A 92 -10.06 3.55 -7.07
CA SER A 92 -9.27 4.15 -8.16
C SER A 92 -10.15 4.53 -9.36
N PHE A 93 -11.05 3.65 -9.76
CA PHE A 93 -12.01 3.91 -10.82
C PHE A 93 -12.90 5.13 -10.48
N THR A 94 -13.42 5.19 -9.25
CA THR A 94 -14.30 6.27 -8.79
C THR A 94 -13.56 7.59 -8.66
N PHE A 95 -12.30 7.56 -8.23
CA PHE A 95 -11.41 8.73 -8.20
C PHE A 95 -11.30 9.39 -9.57
N ASN A 96 -11.19 8.60 -10.64
CA ASN A 96 -11.04 9.11 -12.01
C ASN A 96 -12.37 9.40 -12.71
N CYS A 97 -13.40 8.58 -12.50
CA CYS A 97 -14.65 8.63 -13.27
C CYS A 97 -15.84 9.22 -12.49
N GLY A 98 -15.71 9.33 -11.16
CA GLY A 98 -16.78 9.82 -10.27
C GLY A 98 -17.82 8.77 -9.89
N ALA A 99 -18.58 9.05 -8.82
CA ALA A 99 -19.59 8.15 -8.25
C ALA A 99 -20.76 7.84 -9.21
N GLY A 100 -21.09 8.75 -10.13
CA GLY A 100 -22.13 8.51 -11.15
C GLY A 100 -21.74 7.39 -12.12
N CYS A 101 -20.46 7.35 -12.54
CA CYS A 101 -19.92 6.28 -13.37
C CYS A 101 -19.83 4.96 -12.59
N LEU A 102 -19.45 4.99 -11.30
CA LEU A 102 -19.46 3.82 -10.44
C LEU A 102 -20.85 3.19 -10.36
N ARG A 103 -21.88 3.99 -10.09
CA ARG A 103 -23.26 3.52 -10.03
C ARG A 103 -23.69 2.85 -11.34
N THR A 104 -23.35 3.45 -12.46
CA THR A 104 -23.66 2.89 -13.79
C THR A 104 -22.86 1.60 -14.05
N LEU A 105 -21.60 1.56 -13.62
CA LEU A 105 -20.75 0.39 -13.74
C LEU A 105 -21.29 -0.79 -12.92
N CYS A 106 -21.72 -0.56 -11.68
CA CYS A 106 -22.12 -1.63 -10.76
C CYS A 106 -23.57 -2.11 -10.94
N ARG A 107 -24.43 -1.30 -11.58
CA ARG A 107 -25.87 -1.59 -11.69
C ARG A 107 -26.13 -2.90 -12.43
N GLY A 108 -26.75 -3.88 -11.73
CA GLY A 108 -27.24 -5.15 -12.30
C GLY A 108 -26.13 -6.07 -12.83
N ARG A 109 -24.89 -5.89 -12.39
CA ARG A 109 -23.74 -6.72 -12.81
C ARG A 109 -23.19 -7.52 -11.65
N SER A 110 -22.74 -8.73 -11.96
CA SER A 110 -21.88 -9.53 -11.08
C SER A 110 -20.46 -8.95 -11.01
N LEU A 111 -19.65 -9.35 -10.02
CA LEU A 111 -18.26 -8.89 -9.88
C LEU A 111 -17.41 -9.11 -11.14
N PRO A 112 -17.44 -10.28 -11.82
CA PRO A 112 -16.72 -10.43 -13.09
C PRO A 112 -17.20 -9.47 -14.18
N GLN A 113 -18.52 -9.26 -14.30
CA GLN A 113 -19.09 -8.33 -15.28
C GLN A 113 -18.75 -6.86 -14.99
N ILE A 114 -18.62 -6.47 -13.72
CA ILE A 114 -18.12 -5.15 -13.32
C ILE A 114 -16.69 -4.97 -13.83
N CYS A 115 -15.81 -5.94 -13.55
CA CYS A 115 -14.42 -5.91 -14.00
C CYS A 115 -14.31 -5.79 -15.52
N GLU A 116 -15.01 -6.63 -16.27
CA GLU A 116 -15.02 -6.59 -17.74
C GLU A 116 -15.53 -5.26 -18.29
N ALA A 117 -16.55 -4.66 -17.65
CA ALA A 117 -17.15 -3.42 -18.11
C ALA A 117 -16.27 -2.18 -17.88
N MET A 118 -15.31 -2.22 -16.94
CA MET A 118 -14.42 -1.08 -16.64
C MET A 118 -13.72 -0.53 -17.88
N ILE A 119 -13.30 -1.39 -18.81
CA ILE A 119 -12.55 -0.96 -20.00
C ILE A 119 -13.33 0.02 -20.89
N ARG A 120 -14.66 0.04 -20.79
CA ARG A 120 -15.53 0.94 -21.57
C ARG A 120 -15.41 2.40 -21.13
N TYR A 121 -14.82 2.68 -19.96
CA TYR A 121 -14.62 4.01 -19.39
C TYR A 121 -13.25 4.58 -19.75
N ASN A 122 -12.82 4.40 -21.00
CA ASN A 122 -11.56 4.87 -21.54
C ASN A 122 -11.67 5.98 -22.57
N LEU A 123 -12.85 6.60 -22.69
CA LEU A 123 -13.14 7.62 -23.69
C LEU A 123 -12.94 9.04 -23.14
N SER A 124 -12.46 9.94 -24.01
CA SER A 124 -12.48 11.39 -23.82
C SER A 124 -12.85 12.04 -25.15
N GLY A 125 -13.85 12.93 -25.11
CA GLY A 125 -14.41 13.49 -26.36
C GLY A 125 -14.92 12.43 -27.33
N GLY A 126 -15.43 11.29 -26.84
CA GLY A 126 -15.95 10.18 -27.65
C GLY A 126 -14.88 9.28 -28.28
N LYS A 127 -13.59 9.53 -28.02
CA LYS A 127 -12.47 8.73 -28.57
C LYS A 127 -11.68 8.02 -27.45
N PRO A 128 -11.23 6.77 -27.66
CA PRO A 128 -10.39 6.10 -26.71
C PRO A 128 -9.05 6.82 -26.51
N LEU A 129 -8.67 7.04 -25.24
CA LEU A 129 -7.34 7.54 -24.86
C LEU A 129 -6.47 6.40 -24.35
N ALA A 130 -5.26 6.30 -24.88
CA ALA A 130 -4.29 5.26 -24.49
C ALA A 130 -3.98 5.27 -22.98
N GLY A 131 -3.89 6.47 -22.35
CA GLY A 131 -3.69 6.62 -20.91
C GLY A 131 -4.84 6.05 -20.09
N LEU A 132 -6.09 6.37 -20.47
CA LEU A 132 -7.28 5.83 -19.82
C LEU A 132 -7.42 4.32 -20.01
N THR A 133 -7.09 3.83 -21.21
CA THR A 133 -7.08 2.39 -21.48
C THR A 133 -6.09 1.66 -20.58
N ARG A 134 -4.87 2.19 -20.40
CA ARG A 134 -3.86 1.63 -19.47
C ARG A 134 -4.38 1.64 -18.03
N ARG A 135 -4.99 2.75 -17.60
CA ARG A 135 -5.54 2.87 -16.25
C ARG A 135 -6.64 1.82 -15.99
N ARG A 136 -7.61 1.70 -16.89
CA ARG A 136 -8.68 0.67 -16.78
C ARG A 136 -8.12 -0.75 -16.71
N LYS A 137 -7.10 -1.07 -17.54
CA LYS A 137 -6.44 -2.37 -17.48
C LYS A 137 -5.72 -2.62 -16.15
N ALA A 138 -5.06 -1.61 -15.60
CA ALA A 138 -4.40 -1.72 -14.29
C ALA A 138 -5.43 -1.91 -13.15
N GLU A 139 -6.57 -1.22 -13.21
CA GLU A 139 -7.68 -1.42 -12.28
C GLU A 139 -8.30 -2.82 -12.41
N GLN A 140 -8.48 -3.35 -13.64
CA GLN A 140 -8.92 -4.74 -13.86
C GLN A 140 -7.91 -5.75 -13.29
N THR A 141 -6.62 -5.50 -13.47
CA THR A 141 -5.55 -6.36 -12.91
C THR A 141 -5.64 -6.40 -11.40
N LEU A 142 -5.72 -5.24 -10.73
CA LEU A 142 -5.88 -5.20 -9.27
C LEU A 142 -7.18 -5.89 -8.82
N PHE A 143 -8.30 -5.64 -9.51
CA PHE A 143 -9.60 -6.24 -9.19
C PHE A 143 -9.56 -7.78 -9.24
N ASN A 144 -8.80 -8.35 -10.18
CA ASN A 144 -8.66 -9.80 -10.37
C ASN A 144 -7.49 -10.41 -9.58
N THR A 145 -6.66 -9.58 -8.94
CA THR A 145 -5.58 -10.09 -8.09
C THR A 145 -6.18 -10.73 -6.85
N PRO A 146 -5.98 -12.04 -6.63
CA PRO A 146 -6.43 -12.67 -5.40
C PRO A 146 -5.84 -11.94 -4.20
N ILE A 147 -6.61 -11.84 -3.13
CA ILE A 147 -6.02 -11.57 -1.83
C ILE A 147 -5.36 -12.89 -1.45
N GLU A 148 -4.05 -12.92 -1.39
CA GLU A 148 -3.41 -13.93 -0.57
C GLU A 148 -3.97 -13.65 0.83
N GLU A 149 -4.70 -14.61 1.40
CA GLU A 149 -5.14 -14.53 2.78
C GLU A 149 -3.91 -14.68 3.68
N ASP A 150 -3.05 -13.66 3.65
CA ASP A 150 -2.01 -13.42 4.63
C ASP A 150 -2.58 -12.71 5.89
N ASP A 151 -3.90 -12.76 6.07
CA ASP A 151 -4.50 -12.64 7.39
C ASP A 151 -4.33 -14.00 8.10
N MET A 152 -3.06 -14.36 8.28
CA MET A 152 -2.69 -15.40 9.21
C MET A 152 -3.03 -14.81 10.60
N ASP A 153 -4.27 -15.07 11.03
CA ASP A 153 -4.74 -14.70 12.37
C ASP A 153 -3.84 -15.45 13.36
N ILE A 154 -2.78 -14.76 13.79
CA ILE A 154 -1.74 -15.33 14.66
C ILE A 154 -2.37 -15.91 15.93
N GLU A 155 -3.52 -15.35 16.37
CA GLU A 155 -4.25 -15.84 17.54
C GLU A 155 -4.94 -17.18 17.29
N LYS A 156 -5.18 -17.54 16.02
CA LYS A 156 -5.77 -18.84 15.62
C LYS A 156 -4.75 -19.91 15.22
N LEU A 157 -3.47 -19.55 15.19
CA LEU A 157 -2.40 -20.50 14.87
C LEU A 157 -2.16 -21.44 16.04
N THR A 158 -1.99 -22.73 15.74
CA THR A 158 -1.48 -23.70 16.71
C THR A 158 -0.02 -23.42 17.04
N ASP A 159 0.45 -23.87 18.20
CA ASP A 159 1.87 -23.73 18.61
C ASP A 159 2.83 -24.27 17.52
N GLU A 160 2.47 -25.39 16.88
CA GLU A 160 3.27 -25.98 15.80
C GLU A 160 3.35 -25.07 14.57
N GLN A 161 2.25 -24.42 14.21
CA GLN A 161 2.21 -23.45 13.10
C GLN A 161 3.01 -22.18 13.42
N LEU A 162 2.94 -21.70 14.68
CA LEU A 162 3.76 -20.58 15.16
C LEU A 162 5.25 -20.90 15.13
N ILE A 163 5.64 -22.10 15.55
CA ILE A 163 7.05 -22.55 15.49
C ILE A 163 7.53 -22.58 14.05
N ARG A 164 6.78 -23.18 13.12
CA ARG A 164 7.12 -23.21 11.68
C ARG A 164 7.24 -21.81 11.07
N LEU A 165 6.38 -20.87 11.47
CA LEU A 165 6.46 -19.49 11.03
C LEU A 165 7.74 -18.83 11.53
N ALA A 166 8.07 -18.98 12.82
CA ALA A 166 9.29 -18.46 13.42
C ALA A 166 10.55 -19.01 12.73
N GLU A 167 10.58 -20.31 12.41
CA GLU A 167 11.66 -20.94 11.65
C GLU A 167 11.83 -20.35 10.25
N LYS A 168 10.73 -20.13 9.51
CA LYS A 168 10.76 -19.47 8.19
C LYS A 168 11.25 -18.03 8.29
N MET A 169 10.80 -17.27 9.30
CA MET A 169 11.27 -15.92 9.55
C MET A 169 12.77 -15.88 9.86
N GLN A 170 13.25 -16.77 10.71
CA GLN A 170 14.70 -16.90 10.97
C GLN A 170 15.49 -17.23 9.71
N ALA A 171 15.01 -18.18 8.90
CA ALA A 171 15.66 -18.55 7.64
C ALA A 171 15.71 -17.39 6.63
N ALA A 172 14.69 -16.53 6.62
CA ALA A 172 14.66 -15.33 5.78
C ALA A 172 15.61 -14.24 6.31
N LEU A 173 15.69 -14.05 7.64
CA LEU A 173 16.57 -13.07 8.26
C LEU A 173 18.05 -13.41 8.05
N VAL A 174 18.42 -14.68 8.10
CA VAL A 174 19.81 -15.14 7.84
C VAL A 174 20.30 -14.75 6.45
N LYS A 175 19.39 -14.65 5.47
CA LYS A 175 19.72 -14.29 4.08
C LYS A 175 19.84 -12.77 3.86
N ARG A 176 19.45 -11.93 4.84
CA ARG A 176 19.58 -10.48 4.70
C ARG A 176 21.02 -10.06 4.92
N PRO A 177 21.57 -9.19 4.06
CA PRO A 177 22.87 -8.59 4.32
C PRO A 177 22.78 -7.71 5.58
N ILE A 178 23.80 -7.79 6.43
CA ILE A 178 23.99 -6.88 7.56
C ILE A 178 24.74 -5.63 7.09
N SER A 179 24.58 -4.52 7.80
CA SER A 179 25.36 -3.30 7.52
C SER A 179 26.86 -3.54 7.69
N ALA A 180 27.69 -2.79 6.97
CA ALA A 180 29.14 -2.92 7.09
C ALA A 180 29.64 -2.67 8.54
N THR A 181 29.00 -1.73 9.25
CA THR A 181 29.31 -1.45 10.66
C THR A 181 29.01 -2.65 11.55
N LEU A 182 27.83 -3.26 11.40
CA LEU A 182 27.43 -4.42 12.19
C LEU A 182 28.28 -5.66 11.82
N ALA A 183 28.73 -5.80 10.57
CA ALA A 183 29.62 -6.87 10.16
C ALA A 183 30.97 -6.78 10.87
N ALA A 184 31.55 -5.59 10.97
CA ALA A 184 32.79 -5.35 11.69
C ALA A 184 32.67 -5.69 13.18
N GLU A 185 31.57 -5.31 13.84
CA GLU A 185 31.28 -5.65 15.24
C GLU A 185 31.12 -7.17 15.45
N VAL A 186 30.49 -7.88 14.49
CA VAL A 186 30.35 -9.34 14.53
C VAL A 186 31.72 -10.02 14.38
N ASP A 187 32.57 -9.54 13.44
CA ASP A 187 33.92 -10.07 13.23
C ASP A 187 34.77 -9.88 14.47
N GLU A 188 34.68 -8.74 15.15
CA GLU A 188 35.35 -8.49 16.42
C GLU A 188 34.88 -9.46 17.52
N ALA A 189 33.56 -9.64 17.64
CA ALA A 189 32.95 -10.56 18.60
C ALA A 189 33.35 -12.01 18.33
N VAL A 190 33.54 -12.42 17.08
CA VAL A 190 34.08 -13.73 16.69
C VAL A 190 35.54 -13.86 17.11
N ALA A 191 36.37 -12.86 16.81
CA ALA A 191 37.77 -12.83 17.18
C ALA A 191 37.96 -12.95 18.71
N LEU A 192 37.05 -12.34 19.48
CA LEU A 192 36.99 -12.45 20.94
C LEU A 192 36.33 -13.76 21.41
N GLY A 193 35.84 -14.64 20.52
CA GLY A 193 35.16 -15.90 20.85
C GLY A 193 33.87 -15.73 21.65
N ILE A 194 33.22 -14.58 21.54
CA ILE A 194 31.93 -14.28 22.16
C ILE A 194 30.81 -14.99 21.39
N THR A 195 30.94 -15.05 20.06
CA THR A 195 30.02 -15.72 19.12
C THR A 195 30.81 -16.49 18.07
N ASP A 196 30.16 -17.42 17.37
CA ASP A 196 30.70 -18.10 16.19
C ASP A 196 30.45 -17.35 14.87
N GLY A 197 29.77 -16.19 14.93
CA GLY A 197 29.39 -15.39 13.77
C GLY A 197 28.28 -15.99 12.92
N SER A 198 27.75 -17.17 13.25
CA SER A 198 26.72 -17.83 12.47
C SER A 198 25.36 -17.15 12.61
N GLY A 199 24.79 -16.72 11.49
CA GLY A 199 23.44 -16.16 11.43
C GLY A 199 23.25 -14.90 12.28
N PRO A 200 24.00 -13.82 12.03
CA PRO A 200 23.98 -12.59 12.85
C PRO A 200 22.60 -11.94 12.94
N ASN A 201 21.71 -12.24 12.02
CA ASN A 201 20.31 -11.76 12.01
C ASN A 201 19.31 -12.76 12.62
N LYS A 202 19.76 -13.87 13.23
CA LYS A 202 18.88 -14.82 13.91
C LYS A 202 18.34 -14.25 15.22
N PHE A 203 17.13 -14.66 15.57
CA PHE A 203 16.62 -14.41 16.92
C PHE A 203 17.51 -15.13 17.96
N CYS A 204 17.87 -14.38 18.99
CA CYS A 204 18.67 -14.90 20.07
C CYS A 204 17.77 -15.18 21.29
N THR A 205 17.87 -16.36 21.87
CA THR A 205 17.18 -16.67 23.13
C THR A 205 17.84 -15.95 24.30
N ARG A 206 17.10 -15.74 25.40
CA ARG A 206 17.67 -15.18 26.64
C ARG A 206 18.89 -15.98 27.13
N ALA A 207 18.83 -17.30 26.99
CA ALA A 207 19.97 -18.16 27.38
C ALA A 207 21.19 -17.91 26.50
N GLN A 208 21.03 -17.78 25.20
CA GLN A 208 22.13 -17.46 24.26
C GLN A 208 22.71 -16.08 24.53
N CYS A 209 21.85 -15.05 24.74
CA CYS A 209 22.34 -13.74 25.14
C CYS A 209 23.11 -13.76 26.46
N ALA A 210 22.60 -14.45 27.49
CA ALA A 210 23.30 -14.59 28.77
C ALA A 210 24.65 -15.28 28.62
N ALA A 211 24.72 -16.36 27.81
CA ALA A 211 25.99 -17.07 27.57
C ALA A 211 27.01 -16.17 26.82
N MET A 212 26.57 -15.35 25.89
CA MET A 212 27.41 -14.37 25.18
C MET A 212 27.95 -13.29 26.14
N ILE A 213 27.11 -12.76 27.01
CA ILE A 213 27.51 -11.76 28.04
C ILE A 213 28.54 -12.36 29.00
N VAL A 214 28.29 -13.58 29.49
CA VAL A 214 29.24 -14.25 30.40
C VAL A 214 30.60 -14.47 29.72
N ARG A 215 30.62 -14.84 28.43
CA ARG A 215 31.90 -14.99 27.68
C ARG A 215 32.61 -13.65 27.51
N ALA A 216 31.89 -12.58 27.25
CA ALA A 216 32.45 -11.23 27.11
C ALA A 216 33.07 -10.74 28.43
N VAL A 217 32.36 -10.93 29.57
CA VAL A 217 32.85 -10.50 30.91
C VAL A 217 34.03 -11.30 31.41
N ASN A 218 34.11 -12.62 31.15
CA ASN A 218 35.20 -13.47 31.62
C ASN A 218 36.48 -13.37 30.77
N ARG A 219 36.49 -12.53 29.74
CA ARG A 219 37.68 -12.28 28.89
C ARG A 219 38.32 -10.91 29.07
N THR A 220 37.69 -10.03 29.88
CA THR A 220 38.29 -8.80 30.40
C THR A 220 39.03 -9.07 31.67
#